data_10a6aa09435c0564216bd0bc7ab884e9
#
_entry.id   10a6aa09435c0564216bd0bc7ab884e9
#
_cell.length_a   1.000
_cell.length_b   1.000
_cell.length_c   1.000
_cell.angle_alpha   90.00
_cell.angle_beta   90.00
_cell.angle_gamma   90.00
#
_symmetry.space_group_name_H-M   'P 1'
#
loop_
_entity.id
_entity.type
_entity.pdbx_description
1 polymer ?
#
loop_
_entity_poly.entity_id
_entity_poly.type
_entity_poly.pdbx_seq_one_letter_code
_entity_poly.pdbx_strand_id
1 'polypeptide(L)'
;DTKYPRKAMVKLFDEKLVHINDHKATPHVEVTVGDEIWIAMAKEKIDYEPIAMDLHILYEDEDLLILDKPAGLTVNSKGQVSLANGVAHYFKENGIKRKIRFLNRLDRDTTGCIVIAKSGLAQSLYQQQMDDNTFEKWYMAVVEGIIDTDENSLVLPMAKSIDGVHYEVNPQGKETRTDFTVLHRYPMEAVDNFVHNSYDTVDRSIKSVDINMGSVDKQTGTVDNSVYNLENRPCTEVAVRLYTGKTHQIRVAFSHMGHPLVGDTLYGAKRTGKSFALRAIKVIFTHMRSGKRVTVEAKEML
;
A
#
# COMPACT_ATOMS: atom_id res chain seq x y z
N ASP A 1 -29.33 10.29 -0.12
CA ASP A 1 -27.89 10.71 -0.14
C ASP A 1 -27.03 9.48 -0.40
N THR A 2 -26.63 9.31 -1.66
CA THR A 2 -25.77 8.18 -2.03
C THR A 2 -24.32 8.51 -1.71
N LYS A 3 -23.67 7.70 -0.88
CA LYS A 3 -22.22 7.73 -0.64
C LYS A 3 -21.40 7.33 -1.89
N TYR A 4 -22.05 7.10 -3.02
CA TYR A 4 -21.44 6.62 -4.25
C TYR A 4 -21.01 7.77 -5.17
N PRO A 5 -19.80 7.75 -5.75
CA PRO A 5 -19.37 8.75 -6.72
C PRO A 5 -20.32 8.80 -7.92
N ARG A 6 -20.69 9.99 -8.38
CA ARG A 6 -21.59 10.17 -9.54
C ARG A 6 -21.14 9.35 -10.75
N LYS A 7 -19.85 9.33 -11.06
CA LYS A 7 -19.30 8.54 -12.18
C LYS A 7 -19.54 7.03 -12.04
N ALA A 8 -19.43 6.50 -10.81
CA ALA A 8 -19.70 5.10 -10.54
C ALA A 8 -21.19 4.79 -10.73
N MET A 9 -22.08 5.66 -10.23
CA MET A 9 -23.53 5.52 -10.41
C MET A 9 -23.93 5.56 -11.88
N VAL A 10 -23.45 6.53 -12.66
CA VAL A 10 -23.73 6.60 -14.11
C VAL A 10 -23.35 5.29 -14.78
N LYS A 11 -22.15 4.78 -14.52
CA LYS A 11 -21.70 3.51 -15.10
C LYS A 11 -22.59 2.32 -14.73
N LEU A 12 -23.08 2.24 -13.48
CA LEU A 12 -23.98 1.16 -13.06
C LEU A 12 -25.31 1.19 -13.81
N PHE A 13 -25.85 2.37 -14.08
CA PHE A 13 -27.07 2.53 -14.89
C PHE A 13 -26.82 2.21 -16.38
N ASP A 14 -25.72 2.68 -16.96
CA ASP A 14 -25.34 2.40 -18.35
C ASP A 14 -25.18 0.90 -18.58
N GLU A 15 -24.59 0.19 -17.61
CA GLU A 15 -24.41 -1.27 -17.63
C GLU A 15 -25.70 -2.04 -17.23
N LYS A 16 -26.79 -1.32 -16.89
CA LYS A 16 -28.09 -1.90 -16.45
C LYS A 16 -27.95 -2.83 -15.24
N LEU A 17 -27.11 -2.45 -14.31
CA LEU A 17 -26.82 -3.25 -13.11
C LEU A 17 -27.66 -2.83 -11.90
N VAL A 18 -28.35 -1.69 -11.95
CA VAL A 18 -29.24 -1.22 -10.88
C VAL A 18 -30.63 -1.82 -11.05
N HIS A 19 -31.17 -2.39 -9.99
CA HIS A 19 -32.49 -2.97 -9.95
C HIS A 19 -33.29 -2.40 -8.76
N ILE A 20 -34.58 -2.21 -8.97
CA ILE A 20 -35.55 -1.84 -7.94
C ILE A 20 -36.69 -2.86 -8.01
N ASN A 21 -37.00 -3.55 -6.92
CA ASN A 21 -38.02 -4.55 -6.81
C ASN A 21 -37.96 -5.57 -7.97
N ASP A 22 -36.78 -6.15 -8.24
CA ASP A 22 -36.45 -7.09 -9.29
C ASP A 22 -36.53 -6.55 -10.74
N HIS A 23 -36.85 -5.28 -10.94
CA HIS A 23 -36.88 -4.65 -12.25
C HIS A 23 -35.63 -3.78 -12.49
N LYS A 24 -35.12 -3.79 -13.72
CA LYS A 24 -34.00 -2.89 -14.09
C LYS A 24 -34.42 -1.44 -13.95
N ALA A 25 -33.67 -0.69 -13.19
CA ALA A 25 -33.90 0.72 -12.96
C ALA A 25 -33.27 1.60 -14.04
N THR A 26 -33.91 2.73 -14.34
CA THR A 26 -33.35 3.80 -15.14
C THR A 26 -32.92 4.97 -14.24
N PRO A 27 -32.02 5.88 -14.67
CA PRO A 27 -31.56 6.99 -13.86
C PRO A 27 -32.64 7.95 -13.32
N HIS A 28 -33.84 7.93 -13.92
CA HIS A 28 -34.95 8.83 -13.61
C HIS A 28 -36.10 8.15 -12.87
N VAL A 29 -35.93 6.89 -12.43
CA VAL A 29 -36.98 6.19 -11.71
C VAL A 29 -37.15 6.83 -10.31
N GLU A 30 -38.38 7.09 -9.93
CA GLU A 30 -38.71 7.54 -8.58
C GLU A 30 -38.67 6.36 -7.62
N VAL A 31 -38.06 6.55 -6.48
CA VAL A 31 -37.91 5.54 -5.43
C VAL A 31 -38.83 5.91 -4.28
N THR A 32 -39.60 4.95 -3.78
CA THR A 32 -40.50 5.11 -2.65
C THR A 32 -40.00 4.36 -1.41
N VAL A 33 -40.52 4.75 -0.25
CA VAL A 33 -40.19 4.06 0.99
C VAL A 33 -40.73 2.62 0.93
N GLY A 34 -39.82 1.66 1.12
CA GLY A 34 -40.14 0.22 1.02
C GLY A 34 -39.62 -0.43 -0.25
N ASP A 35 -39.13 0.32 -1.24
CA ASP A 35 -38.49 -0.26 -2.40
C ASP A 35 -37.16 -0.92 -2.03
N GLU A 36 -36.94 -2.12 -2.58
CA GLU A 36 -35.68 -2.84 -2.44
C GLU A 36 -34.75 -2.50 -3.62
N ILE A 37 -33.61 -1.89 -3.31
CA ILE A 37 -32.61 -1.50 -4.32
C ILE A 37 -31.42 -2.44 -4.21
N TRP A 38 -31.06 -3.10 -5.32
CA TRP A 38 -29.88 -3.91 -5.38
C TRP A 38 -29.06 -3.67 -6.66
N ILE A 39 -27.77 -3.94 -6.58
CA ILE A 39 -26.84 -3.75 -7.67
C ILE A 39 -26.31 -5.10 -8.12
N ALA A 40 -26.64 -5.48 -9.36
CA ALA A 40 -26.10 -6.68 -9.97
C ALA A 40 -24.60 -6.53 -10.21
N MET A 41 -23.86 -7.58 -9.97
CA MET A 41 -22.43 -7.58 -10.26
C MET A 41 -22.19 -7.81 -11.76
N ALA A 42 -21.38 -6.94 -12.38
CA ALA A 42 -20.98 -7.10 -13.77
C ALA A 42 -20.32 -8.47 -14.01
N LYS A 43 -20.66 -9.11 -15.13
CA LYS A 43 -19.96 -10.32 -15.56
C LYS A 43 -18.58 -9.93 -16.09
N GLU A 44 -17.54 -10.36 -15.41
CA GLU A 44 -16.17 -10.08 -15.77
C GLU A 44 -15.38 -11.37 -15.98
N LYS A 45 -14.21 -11.25 -16.60
CA LYS A 45 -13.27 -12.34 -16.74
C LYS A 45 -11.99 -11.96 -15.99
N ILE A 46 -11.31 -12.96 -15.47
CA ILE A 46 -9.94 -12.83 -14.97
C ILE A 46 -9.08 -12.38 -16.17
N ASP A 47 -8.30 -11.32 -16.00
CA ASP A 47 -7.56 -10.64 -17.06
C ASP A 47 -6.04 -10.92 -17.02
N TYR A 48 -5.63 -11.87 -16.18
CA TYR A 48 -4.26 -12.38 -16.09
C TYR A 48 -4.26 -13.90 -16.19
N GLU A 49 -3.16 -14.47 -16.68
CA GLU A 49 -2.94 -15.90 -16.67
C GLU A 49 -2.81 -16.41 -15.23
N PRO A 50 -3.62 -17.40 -14.80
CA PRO A 50 -3.55 -17.95 -13.46
C PRO A 50 -2.26 -18.78 -13.27
N ILE A 51 -1.40 -18.38 -12.33
CA ILE A 51 -0.19 -19.11 -11.96
C ILE A 51 -0.21 -19.33 -10.46
N ALA A 52 -0.07 -20.60 -10.04
CA ALA A 52 -0.05 -20.96 -8.63
C ALA A 52 1.09 -20.23 -7.90
N MET A 53 0.74 -19.56 -6.80
CA MET A 53 1.65 -18.77 -6.00
C MET A 53 1.15 -18.78 -4.55
N ASP A 54 2.05 -18.88 -3.60
CA ASP A 54 1.73 -18.68 -2.19
C ASP A 54 1.41 -17.19 -1.94
N LEU A 55 0.19 -16.92 -1.44
CA LEU A 55 -0.29 -15.56 -1.17
C LEU A 55 -0.57 -15.43 0.32
N HIS A 56 0.15 -14.54 0.96
CA HIS A 56 -0.11 -14.20 2.36
C HIS A 56 -1.26 -13.18 2.43
N ILE A 57 -2.46 -13.66 2.80
CA ILE A 57 -3.66 -12.84 2.90
C ILE A 57 -3.72 -12.19 4.28
N LEU A 58 -3.74 -10.85 4.32
CA LEU A 58 -3.89 -10.06 5.53
C LEU A 58 -5.36 -9.76 5.85
N TYR A 59 -6.18 -9.57 4.82
CA TYR A 59 -7.59 -9.25 4.95
C TYR A 59 -8.35 -9.64 3.69
N GLU A 60 -9.55 -10.13 3.86
CA GLU A 60 -10.47 -10.40 2.76
C GLU A 60 -11.91 -10.22 3.18
N ASP A 61 -12.68 -9.56 2.32
CA ASP A 61 -14.14 -9.49 2.37
C ASP A 61 -14.74 -9.63 0.96
N GLU A 62 -16.01 -9.29 0.78
CA GLU A 62 -16.66 -9.33 -0.54
C GLU A 62 -16.11 -8.31 -1.53
N ASP A 63 -15.52 -7.22 -1.07
CA ASP A 63 -15.14 -6.05 -1.85
C ASP A 63 -13.63 -5.88 -2.02
N LEU A 64 -12.83 -6.33 -1.04
CA LEU A 64 -11.38 -6.20 -1.00
C LEU A 64 -10.69 -7.54 -0.76
N LEU A 65 -9.46 -7.62 -1.28
CA LEU A 65 -8.42 -8.57 -0.90
C LEU A 65 -7.15 -7.75 -0.62
N ILE A 66 -6.56 -7.93 0.57
CA ILE A 66 -5.31 -7.26 0.96
C ILE A 66 -4.27 -8.34 1.25
N LEU A 67 -3.13 -8.24 0.57
CA LEU A 67 -2.05 -9.21 0.67
C LEU A 67 -0.81 -8.57 1.27
N ASP A 68 0.02 -9.38 1.90
CA ASP A 68 1.40 -9.05 2.21
C ASP A 68 2.29 -9.44 1.02
N LYS A 69 2.71 -8.45 0.23
CA LYS A 69 3.54 -8.70 -0.96
C LYS A 69 4.99 -8.95 -0.55
N PRO A 70 5.61 -10.04 -0.99
CA PRO A 70 7.04 -10.27 -0.78
C PRO A 70 7.91 -9.35 -1.64
N ALA A 71 9.19 -9.21 -1.27
CA ALA A 71 10.20 -8.57 -2.12
C ALA A 71 10.48 -9.39 -3.40
N GLY A 72 11.04 -8.75 -4.42
CA GLY A 72 11.44 -9.40 -5.67
C GLY A 72 10.30 -9.64 -6.66
N LEU A 73 9.03 -9.41 -6.27
CA LEU A 73 7.85 -9.65 -7.11
C LEU A 73 7.21 -8.33 -7.56
N THR A 74 7.02 -8.15 -8.86
CA THR A 74 6.28 -7.01 -9.40
C THR A 74 4.77 -7.18 -9.17
N VAL A 75 4.04 -6.07 -9.01
CA VAL A 75 2.59 -6.11 -8.80
C VAL A 75 1.88 -6.59 -10.06
N ASN A 76 2.18 -5.95 -11.20
CA ASN A 76 1.65 -6.29 -12.51
C ASN A 76 2.70 -6.01 -13.57
N SER A 77 3.05 -7.00 -14.37
CA SER A 77 4.01 -6.89 -15.47
C SER A 77 3.49 -7.61 -16.70
N LYS A 78 3.65 -7.00 -17.87
CA LYS A 78 3.38 -7.68 -19.13
C LYS A 78 4.57 -8.55 -19.50
N GLY A 79 4.31 -9.83 -19.78
CA GLY A 79 5.33 -10.78 -20.24
C GLY A 79 6.24 -11.36 -19.15
N GLN A 80 5.99 -11.06 -17.89
CA GLN A 80 6.70 -11.66 -16.75
C GLN A 80 5.69 -12.05 -15.66
N VAL A 81 6.03 -13.10 -14.90
CA VAL A 81 5.24 -13.50 -13.73
C VAL A 81 5.20 -12.37 -12.71
N SER A 82 4.02 -12.06 -12.22
CA SER A 82 3.76 -10.97 -11.29
C SER A 82 2.74 -11.39 -10.24
N LEU A 83 2.54 -10.60 -9.21
CA LEU A 83 1.53 -10.84 -8.18
C LEU A 83 0.12 -11.00 -8.80
N ALA A 84 -0.17 -10.27 -9.88
CA ALA A 84 -1.44 -10.38 -10.58
C ALA A 84 -1.73 -11.80 -11.07
N ASN A 85 -0.71 -12.58 -11.47
CA ASN A 85 -0.85 -13.98 -11.87
C ASN A 85 -1.25 -14.88 -10.69
N GLY A 86 -0.64 -14.65 -9.50
CA GLY A 86 -1.02 -15.35 -8.27
C GLY A 86 -2.44 -15.02 -7.83
N VAL A 87 -2.83 -13.74 -7.87
CA VAL A 87 -4.21 -13.32 -7.58
C VAL A 87 -5.20 -13.91 -8.59
N ALA A 88 -4.81 -14.02 -9.86
CA ALA A 88 -5.63 -14.67 -10.89
C ALA A 88 -5.88 -16.16 -10.57
N HIS A 89 -4.85 -16.86 -10.11
CA HIS A 89 -4.98 -18.25 -9.66
C HIS A 89 -5.90 -18.34 -8.44
N TYR A 90 -5.68 -17.52 -7.44
CA TYR A 90 -6.53 -17.45 -6.25
C TYR A 90 -8.00 -17.18 -6.60
N PHE A 91 -8.28 -16.21 -7.46
CA PHE A 91 -9.64 -15.90 -7.93
C PHE A 91 -10.28 -17.10 -8.65
N LYS A 92 -9.52 -17.79 -9.50
CA LYS A 92 -10.00 -18.98 -10.22
C LYS A 92 -10.38 -20.11 -9.27
N GLU A 93 -9.52 -20.45 -8.31
CA GLU A 93 -9.76 -21.51 -7.34
C GLU A 93 -10.95 -21.22 -6.42
N ASN A 94 -11.18 -19.95 -6.08
CA ASN A 94 -12.28 -19.50 -5.23
C ASN A 94 -13.54 -19.12 -6.03
N GLY A 95 -13.61 -19.39 -7.34
CA GLY A 95 -14.77 -19.10 -8.17
C GLY A 95 -15.05 -17.61 -8.39
N ILE A 96 -14.09 -16.74 -8.11
CA ILE A 96 -14.21 -15.28 -8.23
C ILE A 96 -13.99 -14.89 -9.70
N LYS A 97 -15.06 -14.67 -10.44
CA LYS A 97 -15.01 -14.26 -11.86
C LYS A 97 -14.97 -12.74 -11.98
N ARG A 98 -13.84 -12.14 -11.68
CA ARG A 98 -13.60 -10.69 -11.62
C ARG A 98 -12.28 -10.30 -12.28
N LYS A 99 -12.21 -9.04 -12.73
CA LYS A 99 -10.92 -8.41 -13.09
C LYS A 99 -10.14 -8.09 -11.82
N ILE A 100 -8.82 -8.16 -11.93
CA ILE A 100 -7.91 -7.81 -10.85
C ILE A 100 -7.64 -6.30 -10.88
N ARG A 101 -7.94 -5.60 -9.78
CA ARG A 101 -7.84 -4.14 -9.68
C ARG A 101 -7.02 -3.74 -8.47
N PHE A 102 -5.74 -3.51 -8.70
CA PHE A 102 -4.87 -2.96 -7.66
C PHE A 102 -5.24 -1.51 -7.37
N LEU A 103 -5.49 -1.19 -6.10
CA LEU A 103 -5.80 0.17 -5.65
C LEU A 103 -4.53 0.97 -5.35
N ASN A 104 -3.46 0.29 -4.95
CA ASN A 104 -2.13 0.87 -4.80
C ASN A 104 -1.11 0.05 -5.59
N ARG A 105 0.09 0.57 -5.67
CA ARG A 105 1.22 -0.13 -6.25
C ARG A 105 2.39 -0.10 -5.30
N LEU A 106 3.15 -1.17 -5.29
CA LEU A 106 4.42 -1.29 -4.61
C LEU A 106 5.50 -1.57 -5.67
N ASP A 107 6.68 -1.07 -5.46
CA ASP A 107 7.83 -1.40 -6.30
C ASP A 107 8.17 -2.90 -6.15
N ARG A 108 8.96 -3.44 -7.06
CA ARG A 108 9.32 -4.87 -7.05
C ARG A 108 9.84 -5.32 -5.69
N ASP A 109 10.71 -4.53 -5.09
CA ASP A 109 11.41 -4.88 -3.85
C ASP A 109 10.76 -4.28 -2.59
N THR A 110 9.73 -3.43 -2.72
CA THR A 110 8.90 -3.00 -1.61
C THR A 110 7.98 -4.13 -1.16
N THR A 111 7.96 -4.41 0.13
CA THR A 111 7.11 -5.43 0.77
C THR A 111 5.85 -4.84 1.39
N GLY A 112 4.91 -5.70 1.83
CA GLY A 112 3.79 -5.28 2.67
C GLY A 112 2.46 -5.11 1.95
N CYS A 113 1.57 -4.30 2.54
CA CYS A 113 0.16 -4.18 2.18
C CYS A 113 -0.08 -3.76 0.74
N ILE A 114 -0.61 -4.66 -0.08
CA ILE A 114 -1.12 -4.39 -1.42
C ILE A 114 -2.63 -4.66 -1.47
N VAL A 115 -3.40 -3.71 -1.97
CA VAL A 115 -4.85 -3.71 -1.92
C VAL A 115 -5.44 -3.98 -3.29
N ILE A 116 -6.34 -4.96 -3.38
CA ILE A 116 -7.04 -5.37 -4.59
C ILE A 116 -8.54 -5.19 -4.39
N ALA A 117 -9.19 -4.44 -5.26
CA ALA A 117 -10.64 -4.33 -5.31
C ALA A 117 -11.23 -5.47 -6.15
N LYS A 118 -12.23 -6.17 -5.61
CA LYS A 118 -12.91 -7.29 -6.26
C LYS A 118 -13.99 -6.86 -7.26
N SER A 119 -14.31 -5.57 -7.34
CA SER A 119 -15.30 -5.05 -8.31
C SER A 119 -14.94 -3.63 -8.76
N GLY A 120 -15.52 -3.19 -9.89
CA GLY A 120 -15.38 -1.81 -10.36
C GLY A 120 -16.01 -0.79 -9.41
N LEU A 121 -17.08 -1.17 -8.71
CA LEU A 121 -17.72 -0.35 -7.69
C LEU A 121 -16.79 -0.15 -6.48
N ALA A 122 -16.26 -1.24 -5.92
CA ALA A 122 -15.29 -1.18 -4.83
C ALA A 122 -14.06 -0.34 -5.22
N GLN A 123 -13.52 -0.54 -6.45
CA GLN A 123 -12.44 0.28 -6.96
C GLN A 123 -12.78 1.77 -6.93
N SER A 124 -13.96 2.17 -7.41
CA SER A 124 -14.34 3.58 -7.46
C SER A 124 -14.50 4.19 -6.08
N LEU A 125 -15.10 3.47 -5.13
CA LEU A 125 -15.35 3.96 -3.78
C LEU A 125 -14.06 4.09 -2.95
N TYR A 126 -13.20 3.08 -3.02
CA TYR A 126 -11.92 3.15 -2.30
C TYR A 126 -10.93 4.10 -2.98
N GLN A 127 -11.00 4.27 -4.32
CA GLN A 127 -10.23 5.31 -5.00
C GLN A 127 -10.67 6.71 -4.54
N GLN A 128 -11.98 6.94 -4.36
CA GLN A 128 -12.47 8.21 -3.80
C GLN A 128 -11.91 8.44 -2.39
N GLN A 129 -11.92 7.44 -1.52
CA GLN A 129 -11.31 7.57 -0.19
C GLN A 129 -9.80 7.90 -0.27
N MET A 130 -9.08 7.39 -1.28
CA MET A 130 -7.68 7.74 -1.53
C MET A 130 -7.53 9.19 -1.99
N ASP A 131 -8.42 9.64 -2.89
CA ASP A 131 -8.42 11.01 -3.40
C ASP A 131 -8.78 12.03 -2.31
N ASP A 132 -9.67 11.64 -1.38
CA ASP A 132 -10.09 12.43 -0.21
C ASP A 132 -9.13 12.28 0.99
N ASN A 133 -8.04 11.51 0.84
CA ASN A 133 -7.05 11.20 1.90
C ASN A 133 -7.64 10.53 3.15
N THR A 134 -8.80 9.90 3.04
CA THR A 134 -9.43 9.11 4.11
C THR A 134 -9.04 7.64 4.05
N PHE A 135 -8.50 7.16 2.93
CA PHE A 135 -7.78 5.89 2.83
C PHE A 135 -6.30 6.15 3.13
N GLU A 136 -5.82 5.68 4.27
CA GLU A 136 -4.45 5.93 4.70
C GLU A 136 -3.52 4.80 4.29
N LYS A 137 -2.31 5.17 3.88
CA LYS A 137 -1.23 4.24 3.51
C LYS A 137 0.00 4.59 4.33
N TRP A 138 0.39 3.65 5.18
CA TRP A 138 1.53 3.82 6.08
C TRP A 138 2.64 2.87 5.71
N TYR A 139 3.85 3.40 5.74
CA TYR A 139 5.07 2.67 5.43
C TYR A 139 6.06 2.80 6.58
N MET A 140 6.96 1.85 6.66
CA MET A 140 8.17 1.92 7.45
C MET A 140 9.36 1.95 6.49
N ALA A 141 10.31 2.82 6.73
CA ALA A 141 11.53 2.91 5.97
C ALA A 141 12.74 3.08 6.89
N VAL A 142 13.88 2.52 6.49
CA VAL A 142 15.17 2.83 7.11
C VAL A 142 16.00 3.60 6.10
N VAL A 143 16.49 4.77 6.51
CA VAL A 143 17.25 5.68 5.66
C VAL A 143 18.68 5.84 6.16
N GLU A 144 19.64 6.13 5.28
CA GLU A 144 21.03 6.38 5.62
C GLU A 144 21.20 7.74 6.32
N GLY A 145 22.04 7.78 7.35
CA GLY A 145 22.32 8.99 8.13
C GLY A 145 21.29 9.26 9.22
N ILE A 146 21.55 10.30 10.00
CA ILE A 146 20.66 10.76 11.07
C ILE A 146 19.84 11.94 10.54
N ILE A 147 18.51 11.82 10.61
CA ILE A 147 17.59 12.93 10.37
C ILE A 147 17.42 13.69 11.69
N ASP A 148 17.72 14.98 11.70
CA ASP A 148 17.70 15.79 12.93
C ASP A 148 16.28 16.15 13.38
N THR A 149 15.35 16.35 12.43
CA THR A 149 13.94 16.69 12.72
C THR A 149 13.15 15.44 13.09
N ASP A 150 12.25 15.54 14.07
CA ASP A 150 11.43 14.40 14.49
C ASP A 150 10.30 14.09 13.52
N GLU A 151 9.79 15.09 12.80
CA GLU A 151 8.75 14.96 11.81
C GLU A 151 8.87 16.01 10.72
N ASN A 152 8.37 15.72 9.52
CA ASN A 152 8.28 16.70 8.43
C ASN A 152 7.22 16.29 7.40
N SER A 153 6.76 17.28 6.62
CA SER A 153 5.88 17.11 5.47
C SER A 153 6.61 17.55 4.20
N LEU A 154 6.94 16.59 3.35
CA LEU A 154 7.66 16.82 2.10
C LEU A 154 6.66 17.00 0.97
N VAL A 155 6.47 18.24 0.52
CA VAL A 155 5.67 18.57 -0.67
C VAL A 155 6.64 18.83 -1.82
N LEU A 156 6.76 17.86 -2.74
CA LEU A 156 7.77 17.85 -3.79
C LEU A 156 7.13 17.60 -5.15
N PRO A 157 7.36 18.45 -6.16
CA PRO A 157 6.96 18.14 -7.53
C PRO A 157 7.89 17.08 -8.12
N MET A 158 7.34 15.97 -8.60
CA MET A 158 8.10 14.84 -9.12
C MET A 158 7.76 14.53 -10.56
N ALA A 159 8.78 14.27 -11.37
CA ALA A 159 8.67 13.83 -12.75
C ALA A 159 9.57 12.62 -13.01
N LYS A 160 9.30 11.92 -14.11
CA LYS A 160 10.17 10.90 -14.63
C LYS A 160 11.39 11.57 -15.25
N SER A 161 12.60 11.09 -14.93
CA SER A 161 13.85 11.59 -15.50
C SER A 161 13.96 11.25 -16.98
N ILE A 162 14.85 11.95 -17.69
CA ILE A 162 15.12 11.78 -19.12
C ILE A 162 15.63 10.36 -19.44
N ASP A 163 16.32 9.71 -18.50
CA ASP A 163 16.80 8.33 -18.65
C ASP A 163 15.68 7.28 -18.73
N GLY A 164 14.45 7.67 -18.38
CA GLY A 164 13.28 6.80 -18.44
C GLY A 164 13.21 5.75 -17.31
N VAL A 165 14.17 5.71 -16.42
CA VAL A 165 14.27 4.76 -15.30
C VAL A 165 14.02 5.44 -13.96
N HIS A 166 14.69 6.56 -13.70
CA HIS A 166 14.59 7.32 -12.46
C HIS A 166 13.36 8.23 -12.42
N TYR A 167 13.00 8.61 -11.23
CA TYR A 167 12.13 9.75 -10.94
C TYR A 167 12.95 10.77 -10.14
N GLU A 168 12.62 12.04 -10.28
CA GLU A 168 13.37 13.12 -9.67
C GLU A 168 12.45 14.24 -9.21
N VAL A 169 12.92 15.06 -8.29
CA VAL A 169 12.26 16.32 -7.96
C VAL A 169 12.47 17.28 -9.12
N ASN A 170 11.39 17.69 -9.75
CA ASN A 170 11.40 18.53 -10.94
C ASN A 170 10.25 19.54 -10.87
N PRO A 171 10.52 20.85 -11.00
CA PRO A 171 9.49 21.90 -10.90
C PRO A 171 8.30 21.73 -11.86
N GLN A 172 8.50 21.05 -12.99
CA GLN A 172 7.43 20.76 -13.96
C GLN A 172 6.71 19.43 -13.65
N GLY A 173 7.09 18.75 -12.58
CA GLY A 173 6.52 17.48 -12.14
C GLY A 173 5.14 17.66 -11.50
N LYS A 174 4.53 16.52 -11.17
CA LYS A 174 3.29 16.50 -10.39
C LYS A 174 3.61 16.61 -8.91
N GLU A 175 2.90 17.47 -8.22
CA GLU A 175 3.02 17.60 -6.78
C GLU A 175 2.77 16.27 -6.07
N THR A 176 3.60 15.99 -5.08
CA THR A 176 3.49 14.83 -4.21
C THR A 176 3.57 15.29 -2.77
N ARG A 177 2.90 14.57 -1.86
CA ARG A 177 3.02 14.80 -0.42
C ARG A 177 3.36 13.52 0.31
N THR A 178 4.43 13.59 1.10
CA THR A 178 4.98 12.51 1.93
C THR A 178 5.23 13.08 3.32
N ASP A 179 4.45 12.65 4.31
CA ASP A 179 4.70 13.01 5.71
C ASP A 179 5.51 11.89 6.37
N PHE A 180 6.45 12.24 7.23
CA PHE A 180 7.16 11.24 8.02
C PHE A 180 7.33 11.66 9.47
N THR A 181 7.49 10.65 10.33
CA THR A 181 7.85 10.78 11.74
C THR A 181 9.02 9.85 12.02
N VAL A 182 10.04 10.35 12.67
CA VAL A 182 11.21 9.56 13.09
C VAL A 182 10.80 8.65 14.24
N LEU A 183 11.04 7.37 14.10
CA LEU A 183 10.81 6.37 15.13
C LEU A 183 12.07 6.17 15.98
N HIS A 184 13.18 5.89 15.29
CA HIS A 184 14.48 5.62 15.94
C HIS A 184 15.63 6.21 15.15
N ARG A 185 16.67 6.66 15.87
CA ARG A 185 17.96 7.07 15.33
C ARG A 185 19.02 6.12 15.84
N TYR A 186 19.77 5.53 14.92
CA TYR A 186 20.83 4.58 15.21
C TYR A 186 22.18 5.23 14.88
N PRO A 187 22.88 5.84 15.88
CA PRO A 187 24.23 6.37 15.71
C PRO A 187 25.24 5.23 15.53
N MET A 188 26.45 5.56 15.09
CA MET A 188 27.50 4.60 14.69
C MET A 188 27.83 3.53 15.75
N GLU A 189 27.70 3.87 17.06
CA GLU A 189 28.00 2.97 18.16
C GLU A 189 26.87 1.98 18.54
N ALA A 190 25.66 2.21 18.04
CA ALA A 190 24.48 1.44 18.43
C ALA A 190 24.09 0.37 17.40
N VAL A 191 24.73 0.33 16.24
CA VAL A 191 24.34 -0.52 15.12
C VAL A 191 24.53 -2.02 15.41
N ASP A 192 25.49 -2.38 16.26
CA ASP A 192 25.70 -3.77 16.69
C ASP A 192 24.55 -4.31 17.55
N ASN A 193 23.76 -3.42 18.18
CA ASN A 193 22.61 -3.80 19.01
C ASN A 193 21.27 -3.80 18.27
N PHE A 194 21.21 -3.26 17.05
CA PHE A 194 19.98 -3.14 16.27
C PHE A 194 19.39 -4.52 15.96
N VAL A 195 20.23 -5.49 15.70
CA VAL A 195 19.85 -6.87 15.34
C VAL A 195 19.22 -7.64 16.51
N HIS A 196 19.50 -7.26 17.76
CA HIS A 196 19.03 -8.00 18.94
C HIS A 196 17.83 -7.39 19.66
N ASN A 197 17.55 -6.08 19.51
CA ASN A 197 16.60 -5.35 20.37
C ASN A 197 15.35 -4.80 19.65
N SER A 198 15.19 -4.98 18.35
CA SER A 198 14.02 -4.45 17.62
C SER A 198 12.67 -5.03 18.06
N TYR A 199 12.67 -6.06 18.89
CA TYR A 199 11.44 -6.68 19.43
C TYR A 199 10.92 -6.05 20.72
N ASP A 200 11.76 -5.36 21.51
CA ASP A 200 11.39 -4.93 22.87
C ASP A 200 11.02 -3.44 23.02
N THR A 201 11.27 -2.58 22.02
CA THR A 201 11.17 -1.12 22.18
C THR A 201 10.01 -0.43 21.46
N VAL A 202 9.22 -1.14 20.67
CA VAL A 202 8.10 -0.54 19.92
C VAL A 202 6.95 -0.06 20.82
N ASP A 203 6.90 -0.50 22.06
CA ASP A 203 5.73 -0.29 22.96
C ASP A 203 5.74 1.02 23.76
N ARG A 204 6.76 1.90 23.69
CA ARG A 204 6.84 3.01 24.65
C ARG A 204 6.87 4.44 24.13
N SER A 205 7.06 4.71 22.86
CA SER A 205 7.25 6.10 22.39
C SER A 205 6.16 6.66 21.47
N ILE A 206 5.16 5.88 21.07
CA ILE A 206 4.08 6.35 20.18
C ILE A 206 2.83 6.69 20.98
N LYS A 207 2.91 7.65 21.88
CA LYS A 207 1.72 8.14 22.62
C LYS A 207 0.85 9.15 21.86
N SER A 208 1.23 9.55 20.66
CA SER A 208 0.46 10.51 19.85
C SER A 208 0.04 10.02 18.46
N VAL A 209 0.51 8.86 18.03
CA VAL A 209 0.00 8.19 16.84
C VAL A 209 -0.46 6.81 17.34
N ASP A 210 -1.77 6.59 17.42
CA ASP A 210 -2.36 5.29 17.82
C ASP A 210 -1.97 4.19 16.80
N ILE A 211 -0.71 3.77 16.84
CA ILE A 211 -0.23 2.57 16.18
C ILE A 211 -0.32 1.46 17.22
N ASN A 212 -1.51 0.90 17.39
CA ASN A 212 -1.75 -0.22 18.29
C ASN A 212 -1.14 -1.48 17.66
N MET A 213 0.11 -1.80 18.03
CA MET A 213 0.75 -3.06 17.65
C MET A 213 0.30 -4.16 18.60
N GLY A 214 -0.48 -5.11 18.08
CA GLY A 214 -0.89 -6.29 18.82
C GLY A 214 0.32 -7.14 19.28
N SER A 215 0.20 -7.76 20.45
CA SER A 215 1.20 -8.60 21.10
C SER A 215 1.78 -9.69 20.19
N VAL A 216 3.10 -9.72 20.03
CA VAL A 216 3.84 -10.74 19.27
C VAL A 216 4.15 -11.95 20.17
N ASP A 217 3.84 -13.14 19.69
CA ASP A 217 4.11 -14.42 20.36
C ASP A 217 5.60 -14.78 20.25
N LYS A 218 6.24 -15.12 21.37
CA LYS A 218 7.69 -15.17 21.57
C LYS A 218 8.40 -16.44 21.04
N GLN A 219 7.83 -17.24 20.15
CA GLN A 219 8.35 -18.60 20.00
C GLN A 219 9.00 -19.03 18.68
N THR A 220 9.09 -18.28 17.60
CA THR A 220 9.82 -18.77 16.39
C THR A 220 10.33 -17.66 15.49
N GLY A 221 11.27 -16.85 15.89
CA GLY A 221 11.82 -15.80 15.02
C GLY A 221 13.33 -15.88 14.85
N THR A 222 13.84 -16.73 13.98
CA THR A 222 15.16 -16.50 13.39
C THR A 222 15.02 -15.48 12.26
N VAL A 223 15.39 -14.24 12.54
CA VAL A 223 15.53 -13.21 11.51
C VAL A 223 16.77 -13.53 10.70
N ASP A 224 16.62 -13.68 9.37
CA ASP A 224 17.77 -13.76 8.48
C ASP A 224 18.48 -12.41 8.44
N ASN A 225 19.50 -12.26 9.30
CA ASN A 225 20.34 -11.06 9.44
C ASN A 225 21.14 -10.71 8.17
N SER A 226 21.01 -11.49 7.09
CA SER A 226 21.73 -11.26 5.83
C SER A 226 21.07 -10.20 4.93
N VAL A 227 19.89 -9.68 5.28
CA VAL A 227 19.10 -8.80 4.37
C VAL A 227 19.70 -7.40 4.27
N TYR A 228 20.22 -6.86 5.37
CA TYR A 228 20.86 -5.53 5.38
C TYR A 228 22.19 -5.60 6.11
N ASN A 229 23.29 -5.42 5.37
CA ASN A 229 24.61 -5.24 6.01
C ASN A 229 24.64 -3.85 6.64
N LEU A 230 24.24 -3.75 7.90
CA LEU A 230 24.21 -2.50 8.69
C LEU A 230 25.61 -2.10 9.19
N GLU A 231 26.69 -2.42 8.44
CA GLU A 231 28.06 -2.11 8.82
C GLU A 231 28.20 -0.66 9.30
N ASN A 232 28.31 -0.49 10.62
CA ASN A 232 28.82 0.70 11.34
C ASN A 232 28.54 2.09 10.73
N ARG A 233 27.36 2.31 10.17
CA ARG A 233 26.95 3.62 9.64
C ARG A 233 25.64 4.05 10.27
N PRO A 234 25.50 5.33 10.64
CA PRO A 234 24.26 5.83 11.22
C PRO A 234 23.09 5.66 10.26
N CYS A 235 21.92 5.36 10.81
CA CYS A 235 20.66 5.29 10.06
C CYS A 235 19.49 5.78 10.91
N THR A 236 18.39 6.10 10.24
CA THR A 236 17.15 6.55 10.88
C THR A 236 15.98 5.70 10.39
N GLU A 237 15.20 5.21 11.32
CA GLU A 237 13.93 4.52 11.04
C GLU A 237 12.78 5.52 11.10
N VAL A 238 11.94 5.50 10.10
CA VAL A 238 10.83 6.45 9.95
C VAL A 238 9.52 5.76 9.62
N ALA A 239 8.44 6.23 10.24
CA ALA A 239 7.08 5.97 9.78
C ALA A 239 6.72 7.01 8.72
N VAL A 240 6.14 6.56 7.61
CA VAL A 240 5.83 7.41 6.46
C VAL A 240 4.37 7.29 6.09
N ARG A 241 3.65 8.41 5.98
CA ARG A 241 2.30 8.48 5.44
C ARG A 241 2.31 9.04 4.02
N LEU A 242 1.73 8.31 3.06
CA LEU A 242 1.58 8.76 1.68
C LEU A 242 0.18 9.32 1.41
N TYR A 243 0.10 10.57 0.96
CA TYR A 243 -1.12 11.19 0.46
C TYR A 243 -1.27 11.01 -1.05
N THR A 244 -0.18 10.93 -1.77
CA THR A 244 -0.12 10.65 -3.19
C THR A 244 0.57 9.31 -3.44
N GLY A 245 0.45 8.74 -4.64
CA GLY A 245 1.05 7.44 -4.97
C GLY A 245 1.84 7.47 -6.28
N LYS A 246 2.91 8.26 -6.34
CA LYS A 246 3.78 8.29 -7.52
C LYS A 246 4.86 7.22 -7.44
N THR A 247 5.31 6.78 -8.60
CA THR A 247 6.39 5.81 -8.71
C THR A 247 7.63 6.31 -7.96
N HIS A 248 8.22 5.44 -7.14
CA HIS A 248 9.40 5.72 -6.32
C HIS A 248 9.26 6.92 -5.35
N GLN A 249 8.06 7.35 -5.02
CA GLN A 249 7.83 8.62 -4.30
C GLN A 249 8.64 8.72 -2.99
N ILE A 250 8.57 7.73 -2.11
CA ILE A 250 9.31 7.72 -0.84
C ILE A 250 10.82 7.72 -1.12
N ARG A 251 11.27 6.89 -2.04
CA ARG A 251 12.69 6.75 -2.42
C ARG A 251 13.28 8.07 -2.91
N VAL A 252 12.56 8.76 -3.81
CA VAL A 252 12.96 10.09 -4.33
C VAL A 252 12.94 11.13 -3.23
N ALA A 253 11.91 11.16 -2.38
CA ALA A 253 11.76 12.15 -1.33
C ALA A 253 12.92 12.10 -0.33
N PHE A 254 13.26 10.92 0.16
CA PHE A 254 14.35 10.76 1.12
C PHE A 254 15.73 10.92 0.47
N SER A 255 15.93 10.48 -0.77
CA SER A 255 17.15 10.75 -1.52
C SER A 255 17.37 12.26 -1.72
N HIS A 256 16.30 13.00 -2.04
CA HIS A 256 16.35 14.46 -2.19
C HIS A 256 16.75 15.17 -0.87
N MET A 257 16.35 14.63 0.28
CA MET A 257 16.79 15.11 1.60
C MET A 257 18.26 14.76 1.92
N GLY A 258 18.95 13.98 1.09
CA GLY A 258 20.29 13.48 1.37
C GLY A 258 20.31 12.21 2.24
N HIS A 259 19.17 11.61 2.50
CA HIS A 259 18.98 10.39 3.31
C HIS A 259 18.36 9.27 2.46
N PRO A 260 19.05 8.69 1.47
CA PRO A 260 18.48 7.62 0.65
C PRO A 260 18.12 6.41 1.52
N LEU A 261 17.12 5.62 1.10
CA LEU A 261 16.77 4.39 1.80
C LEU A 261 17.98 3.44 1.82
N VAL A 262 18.20 2.79 2.94
CA VAL A 262 19.25 1.76 3.07
C VAL A 262 19.05 0.70 1.97
N GLY A 263 20.08 0.39 1.20
CA GLY A 263 20.04 -0.57 0.10
C GLY A 263 19.54 -0.01 -1.24
N ASP A 264 19.07 1.23 -1.29
CA ASP A 264 18.55 1.84 -2.52
C ASP A 264 19.68 2.47 -3.37
N THR A 265 20.48 1.63 -4.01
CA THR A 265 21.59 2.05 -4.85
C THR A 265 21.12 2.86 -6.07
N LEU A 266 19.88 2.69 -6.53
CA LEU A 266 19.30 3.47 -7.61
C LEU A 266 19.20 4.95 -7.24
N TYR A 267 18.98 5.26 -5.98
CA TYR A 267 18.82 6.61 -5.45
C TYR A 267 19.97 7.06 -4.53
N GLY A 268 21.15 6.44 -4.69
CA GLY A 268 22.39 6.92 -4.10
C GLY A 268 22.73 6.36 -2.73
N ALA A 269 22.07 5.29 -2.27
CA ALA A 269 22.49 4.60 -1.07
C ALA A 269 23.91 4.06 -1.20
N LYS A 270 24.71 4.25 -0.16
CA LYS A 270 26.10 3.75 -0.07
C LYS A 270 26.14 2.30 0.39
N ARG A 271 25.10 1.85 1.09
CA ARG A 271 24.97 0.47 1.54
C ARG A 271 24.35 -0.38 0.44
N THR A 272 24.92 -1.53 0.21
CA THR A 272 24.42 -2.51 -0.74
C THR A 272 23.62 -3.58 0.00
N GLY A 273 22.50 -4.00 -0.58
CA GLY A 273 21.64 -5.06 -0.05
C GLY A 273 20.93 -5.79 -1.18
N LYS A 274 20.23 -6.86 -0.87
CA LYS A 274 19.39 -7.56 -1.86
C LYS A 274 18.19 -6.71 -2.29
N SER A 275 17.72 -5.81 -1.41
CA SER A 275 16.63 -4.87 -1.64
C SER A 275 16.81 -3.63 -0.77
N PHE A 276 15.97 -2.63 -0.96
CA PHE A 276 15.96 -1.43 -0.11
C PHE A 276 14.95 -1.58 1.04
N ALA A 277 15.26 -0.90 2.16
CA ALA A 277 14.48 -0.96 3.40
C ALA A 277 13.19 -0.13 3.31
N LEU A 278 12.13 -0.69 2.70
CA LEU A 278 10.81 -0.07 2.59
C LEU A 278 9.71 -1.12 2.66
N ARG A 279 8.78 -0.96 3.61
CA ARG A 279 7.64 -1.83 3.80
C ARG A 279 6.35 -1.03 3.94
N ALA A 280 5.30 -1.43 3.23
CA ALA A 280 3.93 -0.94 3.43
C ALA A 280 3.34 -1.67 4.65
N ILE A 281 3.42 -1.05 5.82
CA ILE A 281 3.08 -1.71 7.09
C ILE A 281 1.59 -1.72 7.40
N LYS A 282 0.83 -0.71 6.91
CA LYS A 282 -0.55 -0.56 7.33
C LYS A 282 -1.38 0.20 6.31
N VAL A 283 -2.64 -0.19 6.18
CA VAL A 283 -3.68 0.59 5.51
C VAL A 283 -4.87 0.78 6.44
N ILE A 284 -5.49 1.97 6.39
CA ILE A 284 -6.68 2.29 7.17
C ILE A 284 -7.73 2.87 6.23
N PHE A 285 -8.94 2.31 6.24
CA PHE A 285 -10.02 2.73 5.35
C PHE A 285 -11.38 2.63 6.02
N THR A 286 -12.37 3.26 5.42
CA THR A 286 -13.77 3.09 5.82
C THR A 286 -14.40 2.00 4.96
N HIS A 287 -14.84 0.91 5.59
CA HIS A 287 -15.47 -0.21 4.90
C HIS A 287 -16.75 0.24 4.20
N MET A 288 -16.85 -0.01 2.90
CA MET A 288 -17.87 0.60 2.04
C MET A 288 -19.31 0.23 2.41
N ARG A 289 -19.54 -0.97 2.94
CA ARG A 289 -20.89 -1.44 3.30
C ARG A 289 -21.28 -1.06 4.72
N SER A 290 -20.38 -1.25 5.69
CA SER A 290 -20.69 -1.04 7.11
C SER A 290 -20.43 0.39 7.58
N GLY A 291 -19.65 1.18 6.86
CA GLY A 291 -19.21 2.51 7.28
C GLY A 291 -18.21 2.47 8.46
N LYS A 292 -17.78 1.31 8.92
CA LYS A 292 -16.82 1.17 10.02
C LYS A 292 -15.39 1.43 9.54
N ARG A 293 -14.57 2.02 10.40
CA ARG A 293 -13.14 2.18 10.18
C ARG A 293 -12.45 0.82 10.35
N VAL A 294 -11.64 0.41 9.38
CA VAL A 294 -10.89 -0.84 9.37
C VAL A 294 -9.41 -0.52 9.27
N THR A 295 -8.61 -1.20 10.09
CA THR A 295 -7.14 -1.16 10.04
C THR A 295 -6.64 -2.55 9.69
N VAL A 296 -5.77 -2.63 8.69
CA VAL A 296 -5.10 -3.88 8.28
C VAL A 296 -3.60 -3.64 8.33
N GLU A 297 -2.89 -4.51 9.03
CA GLU A 297 -1.45 -4.40 9.27
C GLU A 297 -0.69 -5.63 8.76
N ALA A 298 0.46 -5.38 8.16
CA ALA A 298 1.42 -6.40 7.83
C ALA A 298 2.38 -6.59 9.04
N LYS A 299 2.25 -7.72 9.75
CA LYS A 299 2.84 -7.94 11.08
C LYS A 299 4.36 -8.10 11.14
N GLU A 300 5.02 -8.33 10.02
CA GLU A 300 6.48 -8.52 10.02
C GLU A 300 7.20 -7.22 9.69
N MET A 301 8.23 -6.93 10.48
CA MET A 301 9.12 -5.79 10.26
C MET A 301 10.10 -6.05 9.10
N LEU A 302 10.74 -5.00 8.66
CA LEU A 302 11.80 -5.00 7.64
C LEU A 302 12.98 -5.87 8.04
#